data_5c217ba0f26e4626a8ba2711eda0004c
#
_entry.id   5c217ba0f26e4626a8ba2711eda0004c
#
_cell.length_a   1.000
_cell.length_b   1.000
_cell.length_c   1.000
_cell.angle_alpha   90.00
_cell.angle_beta   90.00
_cell.angle_gamma   90.00
#
_symmetry.space_group_name_H-M   'P 1'
#
loop_
_entity.id
_entity.type
_entity.pdbx_description
1 polymer ?
#
loop_
_entity_poly.entity_id
_entity_poly.type
_entity_poly.pdbx_seq_one_letter_code
_entity_poly.pdbx_strand_id
1 'polypeptide(L)'
;MINKKYGNLMSRRRFIGSVMFSTATAALISSCKTSRWETGCFTRPWAQYDYRVAFDGIAEAGFKFAGLMSSDKGLVITSDTTPEYAAEVGEEAKSRNLKIATMYGNVDVRNSLSEGIDGLMRLIDNSADAGCSNILLGGTTSTELVDDYYKAVAECCDYAAEKGVGLTLKPHGGTNATGPECRRLIEGVGHKNFTLWYDPGNIYYYSQGELDPVDDALEVDGLVTGMCVKDFRMPQEVNLTPGTGMVNFPEVFDRLRQGGFKGGPLIVECLSLGDLDYVNAEAKKARIFLDELTS
;
A
#
# COMPACT_ATOMS: atom_id res chain seq x y z
N MET A 1 -31.70 -80.05 -20.30
CA MET A 1 -31.62 -80.38 -21.76
C MET A 1 -30.47 -79.60 -22.35
N ILE A 2 -29.47 -80.33 -22.72
CA ILE A 2 -28.78 -80.34 -24.02
C ILE A 2 -27.95 -79.05 -24.27
N ASN A 3 -26.65 -79.13 -24.09
CA ASN A 3 -25.58 -79.50 -25.07
C ASN A 3 -25.17 -78.31 -25.92
N LYS A 4 -23.99 -78.02 -26.21
CA LYS A 4 -22.65 -78.61 -26.49
C LYS A 4 -21.78 -77.43 -26.96
N LYS A 5 -20.57 -77.27 -26.50
CA LYS A 5 -19.32 -77.87 -27.01
C LYS A 5 -18.67 -77.17 -28.24
N TYR A 6 -17.37 -76.98 -28.01
CA TYR A 6 -16.21 -76.85 -28.94
C TYR A 6 -15.82 -75.43 -29.29
N GLY A 7 -14.60 -75.04 -29.26
CA GLY A 7 -13.32 -75.72 -29.15
C GLY A 7 -12.28 -74.94 -29.92
N ASN A 8 -11.17 -74.73 -29.28
CA ASN A 8 -9.81 -74.60 -29.83
C ASN A 8 -9.55 -73.73 -31.08
N LEU A 9 -8.62 -72.84 -31.03
CA LEU A 9 -7.23 -73.11 -31.39
C LEU A 9 -6.33 -71.90 -31.26
N MET A 10 -5.15 -72.16 -30.69
CA MET A 10 -4.04 -71.24 -30.57
C MET A 10 -3.46 -70.83 -31.96
N SER A 11 -3.10 -69.59 -32.11
CA SER A 11 -2.06 -69.22 -33.06
C SER A 11 -1.08 -68.20 -32.42
N ARG A 12 0.13 -68.65 -32.23
CA ARG A 12 1.32 -67.87 -31.88
C ARG A 12 1.69 -66.98 -33.06
N ARG A 13 1.76 -65.68 -32.91
CA ARG A 13 2.70 -64.83 -33.66
C ARG A 13 3.14 -63.60 -32.91
N ARG A 14 4.41 -63.64 -32.57
CA ARG A 14 5.43 -62.56 -32.52
C ARG A 14 5.10 -61.28 -31.81
N PHE A 15 5.67 -61.22 -30.64
CA PHE A 15 6.12 -60.04 -29.89
C PHE A 15 7.08 -59.22 -30.77
N ILE A 16 6.70 -57.96 -31.07
CA ILE A 16 7.62 -56.90 -31.43
C ILE A 16 7.42 -55.81 -30.39
N GLY A 17 8.43 -55.67 -29.53
CA GLY A 17 8.44 -54.63 -28.52
C GLY A 17 8.63 -53.26 -29.14
N SER A 18 7.71 -52.36 -28.87
CA SER A 18 7.95 -50.92 -29.00
C SER A 18 8.05 -50.37 -27.60
N VAL A 19 9.28 -50.14 -27.18
CA VAL A 19 9.56 -49.34 -25.99
C VAL A 19 9.28 -47.90 -26.33
N MET A 20 8.09 -47.38 -25.95
CA MET A 20 7.85 -45.95 -25.95
C MET A 20 8.55 -45.36 -24.74
N PHE A 21 9.63 -44.66 -24.97
CA PHE A 21 10.21 -43.74 -24.01
C PHE A 21 9.23 -42.56 -23.85
N SER A 22 8.39 -42.61 -22.82
CA SER A 22 7.66 -41.44 -22.37
C SER A 22 8.63 -40.54 -21.62
N THR A 23 9.18 -39.54 -22.31
CA THR A 23 9.83 -38.41 -21.66
C THR A 23 8.73 -37.61 -20.96
N ALA A 24 8.56 -37.87 -19.67
CA ALA A 24 7.78 -37.00 -18.81
C ALA A 24 8.55 -35.69 -18.67
N THR A 25 8.21 -34.71 -19.51
CA THR A 25 8.63 -33.32 -19.30
C THR A 25 7.86 -32.83 -18.06
N ALA A 26 8.50 -32.91 -16.90
CA ALA A 26 8.03 -32.25 -15.70
C ALA A 26 8.07 -30.74 -15.99
N ALA A 27 6.95 -30.19 -16.42
CA ALA A 27 6.75 -28.75 -16.42
C ALA A 27 6.83 -28.30 -14.95
N LEU A 28 7.93 -27.68 -14.58
CA LEU A 28 8.07 -26.89 -13.36
C LEU A 28 7.07 -25.75 -13.49
N ILE A 29 5.82 -26.00 -13.07
CA ILE A 29 4.88 -24.93 -12.77
C ILE A 29 5.47 -24.25 -11.53
N SER A 30 6.31 -23.24 -11.77
CA SER A 30 6.68 -22.29 -10.74
C SER A 30 5.36 -21.63 -10.32
N SER A 31 4.80 -22.12 -9.23
CA SER A 31 3.70 -21.46 -8.55
C SER A 31 4.25 -20.10 -8.11
N CYS A 32 3.99 -19.09 -8.92
CA CYS A 32 4.21 -17.71 -8.52
C CYS A 32 3.28 -17.47 -7.34
N LYS A 33 3.76 -17.73 -6.11
CA LYS A 33 3.05 -17.30 -4.91
C LYS A 33 2.96 -15.78 -5.03
N THR A 34 1.79 -15.26 -5.34
CA THR A 34 1.55 -13.82 -5.24
C THR A 34 1.96 -13.41 -3.83
N SER A 35 2.93 -12.51 -3.75
CA SER A 35 3.35 -11.97 -2.46
C SER A 35 2.12 -11.38 -1.78
N ARG A 36 1.96 -11.68 -0.50
CA ARG A 36 0.92 -11.07 0.33
C ARG A 36 1.22 -9.59 0.62
N TRP A 37 2.43 -9.14 0.29
CA TRP A 37 2.88 -7.76 0.47
C TRP A 37 2.85 -7.03 -0.86
N GLU A 38 2.22 -5.86 -0.86
CA GLU A 38 2.08 -4.97 -2.01
C GLU A 38 3.14 -3.88 -1.92
N THR A 39 4.33 -4.15 -2.46
CA THR A 39 5.45 -3.21 -2.36
C THR A 39 5.37 -2.12 -3.42
N GLY A 40 5.52 -0.87 -2.98
CA GLY A 40 5.39 0.31 -3.83
C GLY A 40 6.19 1.51 -3.34
N CYS A 41 6.04 2.62 -4.07
CA CYS A 41 6.61 3.91 -3.70
C CYS A 41 5.62 5.05 -3.98
N PHE A 42 5.60 6.07 -3.13
CA PHE A 42 4.84 7.30 -3.38
C PHE A 42 5.50 8.14 -4.47
N THR A 43 4.71 9.01 -5.13
CA THR A 43 5.24 10.01 -6.09
C THR A 43 6.05 11.12 -5.42
N ARG A 44 5.98 11.26 -4.09
CA ARG A 44 6.61 12.32 -3.30
C ARG A 44 8.12 12.53 -3.57
N PRO A 45 8.97 11.49 -3.73
CA PRO A 45 10.40 11.70 -4.03
C PRO A 45 10.64 12.44 -5.34
N TRP A 46 9.72 12.42 -6.28
CA TRP A 46 9.75 13.12 -7.57
C TRP A 46 8.89 14.38 -7.58
N ALA A 47 8.59 14.99 -6.42
CA ALA A 47 7.65 16.10 -6.29
C ALA A 47 8.00 17.36 -7.12
N GLN A 48 9.20 17.49 -7.64
CA GLN A 48 9.60 18.56 -8.54
C GLN A 48 9.33 18.28 -10.03
N TYR A 49 8.76 17.10 -10.35
CA TYR A 49 8.46 16.68 -11.71
C TYR A 49 6.97 16.37 -11.86
N ASP A 50 6.49 16.27 -13.13
CA ASP A 50 5.17 15.71 -13.43
C ASP A 50 5.05 14.29 -12.87
N TYR A 51 3.89 13.91 -12.37
CA TYR A 51 3.66 12.61 -11.73
C TYR A 51 3.99 11.41 -12.64
N ARG A 52 3.95 11.58 -13.97
CA ARG A 52 4.33 10.53 -14.93
C ARG A 52 5.81 10.17 -14.83
N VAL A 53 6.66 11.15 -14.54
CA VAL A 53 8.10 10.91 -14.27
C VAL A 53 8.27 10.04 -13.02
N ALA A 54 7.46 10.29 -11.98
CA ALA A 54 7.45 9.44 -10.80
C ALA A 54 7.00 8.00 -11.12
N PHE A 55 5.95 7.84 -11.93
CA PHE A 55 5.51 6.51 -12.35
C PHE A 55 6.57 5.76 -13.17
N ASP A 56 7.29 6.46 -14.05
CA ASP A 56 8.42 5.87 -14.79
C ASP A 56 9.49 5.37 -13.82
N GLY A 57 9.93 6.21 -12.88
CA GLY A 57 10.93 5.84 -11.86
C GLY A 57 10.49 4.69 -10.96
N ILE A 58 9.22 4.68 -10.52
CA ILE A 58 8.63 3.61 -9.70
C ILE A 58 8.61 2.28 -10.48
N ALA A 59 8.17 2.30 -11.73
CA ALA A 59 8.12 1.11 -12.59
C ALA A 59 9.52 0.58 -12.91
N GLU A 60 10.47 1.46 -13.27
CA GLU A 60 11.87 1.11 -13.55
C GLU A 60 12.60 0.55 -12.33
N ALA A 61 12.26 0.99 -11.12
CA ALA A 61 12.78 0.40 -9.88
C ALA A 61 12.24 -1.02 -9.62
N GLY A 62 11.23 -1.46 -10.36
CA GLY A 62 10.63 -2.80 -10.27
C GLY A 62 9.47 -2.90 -9.28
N PHE A 63 8.96 -1.80 -8.76
CA PHE A 63 7.74 -1.77 -7.97
C PHE A 63 6.51 -2.15 -8.82
N LYS A 64 5.46 -2.61 -8.14
CA LYS A 64 4.18 -2.94 -8.77
C LYS A 64 3.03 -2.04 -8.31
N PHE A 65 3.29 -1.28 -7.25
CA PHE A 65 2.32 -0.36 -6.68
C PHE A 65 2.89 1.04 -6.58
N ALA A 66 2.03 2.03 -6.81
CA ALA A 66 2.31 3.43 -6.60
C ALA A 66 1.41 4.01 -5.51
N GLY A 67 1.92 4.97 -4.75
CA GLY A 67 1.14 5.86 -3.91
C GLY A 67 1.09 7.25 -4.53
N LEU A 68 -0.08 7.86 -4.65
CA LEU A 68 -0.20 9.23 -5.13
C LEU A 68 0.00 10.22 -3.98
N MET A 69 0.90 11.17 -4.16
CA MET A 69 1.10 12.26 -3.23
C MET A 69 1.41 13.55 -4.01
N SER A 70 2.65 13.99 -4.06
CA SER A 70 3.04 15.25 -4.65
C SER A 70 3.56 15.10 -6.08
N SER A 71 3.38 16.18 -6.87
CA SER A 71 3.99 16.45 -8.15
C SER A 71 4.43 17.92 -8.20
N ASP A 72 4.98 18.40 -9.31
CA ASP A 72 5.30 19.79 -9.56
C ASP A 72 4.10 20.76 -9.47
N LYS A 73 2.87 20.21 -9.50
CA LYS A 73 1.60 20.95 -9.38
C LYS A 73 0.92 20.80 -8.03
N GLY A 74 1.59 20.22 -7.04
CA GLY A 74 1.00 19.90 -5.74
C GLY A 74 0.52 18.45 -5.67
N LEU A 75 -0.55 18.16 -4.92
CA LEU A 75 -1.13 16.82 -4.87
C LEU A 75 -1.63 16.38 -6.24
N VAL A 76 -1.36 15.13 -6.62
CA VAL A 76 -1.76 14.57 -7.93
C VAL A 76 -3.28 14.53 -8.07
N ILE A 77 -3.97 14.13 -7.03
CA ILE A 77 -5.45 14.10 -6.97
C ILE A 77 -5.90 14.78 -5.67
N THR A 78 -6.94 15.62 -5.79
CA THR A 78 -7.60 16.31 -4.67
C THR A 78 -9.13 16.17 -4.80
N SER A 79 -9.88 16.71 -3.85
CA SER A 79 -11.35 16.83 -3.94
C SER A 79 -11.84 17.71 -5.09
N ASP A 80 -10.98 18.56 -5.64
CA ASP A 80 -11.30 19.49 -6.74
C ASP A 80 -10.84 18.97 -8.11
N THR A 81 -10.22 17.79 -8.13
CA THR A 81 -9.82 17.10 -9.36
C THR A 81 -11.07 16.67 -10.14
N THR A 82 -11.06 16.81 -11.49
CA THR A 82 -12.16 16.31 -12.31
C THR A 82 -12.10 14.78 -12.45
N PRO A 83 -13.26 14.10 -12.60
CA PRO A 83 -13.29 12.63 -12.79
C PRO A 83 -12.45 12.17 -13.99
N GLU A 84 -12.45 12.96 -15.09
CA GLU A 84 -11.69 12.64 -16.30
C GLU A 84 -10.17 12.64 -16.03
N TYR A 85 -9.67 13.62 -15.24
CA TYR A 85 -8.26 13.67 -14.88
C TYR A 85 -7.90 12.56 -13.88
N ALA A 86 -8.77 12.24 -12.92
CA ALA A 86 -8.56 11.12 -12.02
C ALA A 86 -8.44 9.79 -12.80
N ALA A 87 -9.34 9.55 -13.77
CA ALA A 87 -9.29 8.39 -14.64
C ALA A 87 -8.01 8.37 -15.52
N GLU A 88 -7.57 9.53 -16.04
CA GLU A 88 -6.32 9.66 -16.79
C GLU A 88 -5.11 9.22 -15.92
N VAL A 89 -5.04 9.67 -14.68
CA VAL A 89 -3.98 9.25 -13.74
C VAL A 89 -3.97 7.73 -13.55
N GLY A 90 -5.14 7.11 -13.44
CA GLY A 90 -5.29 5.66 -13.35
C GLY A 90 -4.76 4.93 -14.60
N GLU A 91 -5.12 5.39 -15.80
CA GLU A 91 -4.65 4.79 -17.06
C GLU A 91 -3.13 5.00 -17.26
N GLU A 92 -2.57 6.14 -16.84
CA GLU A 92 -1.12 6.38 -16.86
C GLU A 92 -0.36 5.40 -15.95
N ALA A 93 -0.87 5.10 -14.75
CA ALA A 93 -0.29 4.08 -13.87
C ALA A 93 -0.37 2.69 -14.52
N LYS A 94 -1.53 2.33 -15.04
CA LYS A 94 -1.80 1.04 -15.68
C LYS A 94 -0.95 0.82 -16.93
N SER A 95 -0.69 1.85 -17.73
CA SER A 95 0.17 1.78 -18.92
C SER A 95 1.60 1.36 -18.58
N ARG A 96 2.04 1.58 -17.33
CA ARG A 96 3.34 1.18 -16.77
C ARG A 96 3.28 -0.10 -15.94
N ASN A 97 2.16 -0.83 -15.98
CA ASN A 97 1.88 -2.01 -15.15
C ASN A 97 1.96 -1.73 -13.63
N LEU A 98 1.60 -0.51 -13.23
CA LEU A 98 1.44 -0.10 -11.84
C LEU A 98 -0.04 -0.16 -11.43
N LYS A 99 -0.28 -0.52 -10.16
CA LYS A 99 -1.56 -0.33 -9.48
C LYS A 99 -1.41 0.80 -8.46
N ILE A 100 -2.43 1.61 -8.29
CA ILE A 100 -2.43 2.67 -7.28
C ILE A 100 -2.95 2.07 -5.97
N ALA A 101 -2.05 1.85 -5.00
CA ALA A 101 -2.40 1.26 -3.71
C ALA A 101 -3.07 2.27 -2.76
N THR A 102 -2.68 3.53 -2.86
CA THR A 102 -3.16 4.59 -1.98
C THR A 102 -2.95 5.96 -2.61
N MET A 103 -3.71 6.93 -2.15
CA MET A 103 -3.45 8.35 -2.40
C MET A 103 -3.50 9.14 -1.09
N TYR A 104 -2.62 10.13 -0.95
CA TYR A 104 -2.70 11.04 0.17
C TYR A 104 -3.86 12.01 -0.03
N GLY A 105 -4.71 12.11 0.99
CA GLY A 105 -5.87 12.97 0.98
C GLY A 105 -5.99 13.82 2.24
N ASN A 106 -6.91 14.77 2.21
CA ASN A 106 -7.25 15.60 3.36
C ASN A 106 -8.75 15.83 3.45
N VAL A 107 -9.21 16.09 4.66
CA VAL A 107 -10.60 16.49 4.96
C VAL A 107 -10.55 17.94 5.46
N ASP A 108 -11.23 18.85 4.76
CA ASP A 108 -11.24 20.25 5.13
C ASP A 108 -12.59 20.65 5.77
N VAL A 109 -12.61 20.73 7.09
CA VAL A 109 -13.80 21.12 7.87
C VAL A 109 -13.70 22.56 8.40
N ARG A 110 -12.75 23.37 7.91
CA ARG A 110 -12.54 24.74 8.41
C ARG A 110 -13.72 25.67 8.18
N ASN A 111 -14.45 25.48 7.08
CA ASN A 111 -15.64 26.29 6.79
C ASN A 111 -16.90 25.68 7.42
N SER A 112 -17.11 24.38 7.23
CA SER A 112 -18.23 23.65 7.84
C SER A 112 -17.99 22.12 7.76
N LEU A 113 -18.66 21.38 8.63
CA LEU A 113 -18.70 19.92 8.61
C LEU A 113 -19.29 19.42 7.26
N SER A 114 -20.35 20.06 6.76
CA SER A 114 -20.99 19.65 5.48
C SER A 114 -20.03 19.77 4.30
N GLU A 115 -19.27 20.86 4.20
CA GLU A 115 -18.27 21.03 3.14
C GLU A 115 -17.15 20.00 3.25
N GLY A 116 -16.75 19.64 4.48
CA GLY A 116 -15.77 18.59 4.72
C GLY A 116 -16.27 17.21 4.25
N ILE A 117 -17.53 16.87 4.54
CA ILE A 117 -18.17 15.64 4.07
C ILE A 117 -18.24 15.63 2.52
N ASP A 118 -18.76 16.69 1.91
CA ASP A 118 -18.88 16.80 0.46
C ASP A 118 -17.50 16.72 -0.22
N GLY A 119 -16.48 17.35 0.35
CA GLY A 119 -15.11 17.28 -0.14
C GLY A 119 -14.52 15.87 -0.07
N LEU A 120 -14.74 15.16 1.04
CA LEU A 120 -14.26 13.77 1.18
C LEU A 120 -15.03 12.83 0.24
N MET A 121 -16.34 13.01 0.04
CA MET A 121 -17.10 12.22 -0.93
C MET A 121 -16.56 12.40 -2.37
N ARG A 122 -16.26 13.63 -2.79
CA ARG A 122 -15.63 13.87 -4.11
C ARG A 122 -14.24 13.23 -4.20
N LEU A 123 -13.47 13.27 -3.12
CA LEU A 123 -12.15 12.63 -3.08
C LEU A 123 -12.26 11.10 -3.18
N ILE A 124 -13.28 10.49 -2.56
CA ILE A 124 -13.60 9.06 -2.68
C ILE A 124 -13.96 8.70 -4.12
N ASP A 125 -14.81 9.50 -4.80
CA ASP A 125 -15.14 9.29 -6.20
C ASP A 125 -13.89 9.36 -7.09
N ASN A 126 -13.07 10.40 -6.93
CA ASN A 126 -11.82 10.55 -7.67
C ASN A 126 -10.82 9.41 -7.40
N SER A 127 -10.81 8.88 -6.16
CA SER A 127 -10.01 7.70 -5.82
C SER A 127 -10.48 6.48 -6.60
N ALA A 128 -11.78 6.24 -6.65
CA ALA A 128 -12.38 5.13 -7.40
C ALA A 128 -12.12 5.27 -8.92
N ASP A 129 -12.28 6.46 -9.48
CA ASP A 129 -12.05 6.75 -10.90
C ASP A 129 -10.58 6.53 -11.31
N ALA A 130 -9.64 6.84 -10.41
CA ALA A 130 -8.21 6.55 -10.58
C ALA A 130 -7.86 5.06 -10.37
N GLY A 131 -8.81 4.21 -9.97
CA GLY A 131 -8.55 2.82 -9.60
C GLY A 131 -7.69 2.67 -8.34
N CYS A 132 -7.71 3.67 -7.46
CA CYS A 132 -7.00 3.68 -6.19
C CYS A 132 -7.88 3.09 -5.08
N SER A 133 -7.36 2.10 -4.36
CA SER A 133 -8.13 1.34 -3.37
C SER A 133 -8.13 1.93 -1.96
N ASN A 134 -7.39 3.03 -1.72
CA ASN A 134 -7.26 3.59 -0.38
C ASN A 134 -6.94 5.08 -0.37
N ILE A 135 -7.52 5.83 0.56
CA ILE A 135 -7.16 7.22 0.86
C ILE A 135 -6.44 7.26 2.21
N LEU A 136 -5.21 7.77 2.20
CA LEU A 136 -4.37 7.93 3.37
C LEU A 136 -4.55 9.34 3.94
N LEU A 137 -5.14 9.45 5.12
CA LEU A 137 -5.43 10.69 5.80
C LEU A 137 -4.35 11.03 6.83
N GLY A 138 -3.87 12.26 6.81
CA GLY A 138 -2.91 12.77 7.80
C GLY A 138 -3.54 13.18 9.13
N GLY A 139 -4.87 13.21 9.23
CA GLY A 139 -5.56 13.77 10.40
C GLY A 139 -5.54 15.30 10.43
N THR A 140 -5.81 15.86 11.59
CA THR A 140 -5.77 17.32 11.82
C THR A 140 -4.85 17.69 12.99
N THR A 141 -4.14 18.80 12.85
CA THR A 141 -3.34 19.37 13.95
C THR A 141 -4.16 20.31 14.84
N SER A 142 -5.38 20.70 14.43
CA SER A 142 -6.26 21.56 15.20
C SER A 142 -7.08 20.75 16.19
N THR A 143 -6.90 21.01 17.48
CA THR A 143 -7.73 20.42 18.54
C THR A 143 -9.18 20.89 18.50
N GLU A 144 -9.45 22.06 17.91
CA GLU A 144 -10.80 22.62 17.78
C GLU A 144 -11.60 21.95 16.65
N LEU A 145 -10.90 21.42 15.63
CA LEU A 145 -11.53 20.81 14.45
C LEU A 145 -11.54 19.27 14.52
N VAL A 146 -10.96 18.67 15.55
CA VAL A 146 -10.78 17.22 15.64
C VAL A 146 -12.12 16.46 15.58
N ASP A 147 -13.12 16.94 16.29
CA ASP A 147 -14.43 16.30 16.35
C ASP A 147 -15.14 16.35 14.99
N ASP A 148 -15.15 17.52 14.35
CA ASP A 148 -15.76 17.67 13.02
C ASP A 148 -14.98 16.90 11.93
N TYR A 149 -13.66 16.85 12.02
CA TYR A 149 -12.82 16.08 11.10
C TYR A 149 -13.18 14.59 11.14
N TYR A 150 -13.18 13.98 12.32
CA TYR A 150 -13.45 12.53 12.44
C TYR A 150 -14.93 12.20 12.30
N LYS A 151 -15.82 13.16 12.55
CA LYS A 151 -17.24 13.03 12.19
C LYS A 151 -17.44 13.01 10.68
N ALA A 152 -16.75 13.87 9.93
CA ALA A 152 -16.79 13.82 8.46
C ALA A 152 -16.25 12.49 7.93
N VAL A 153 -15.18 11.95 8.52
CA VAL A 153 -14.66 10.62 8.16
C VAL A 153 -15.70 9.54 8.45
N ALA A 154 -16.34 9.56 9.62
CA ALA A 154 -17.35 8.57 10.00
C ALA A 154 -18.53 8.56 9.04
N GLU A 155 -19.07 9.73 8.68
CA GLU A 155 -20.20 9.89 7.74
C GLU A 155 -19.86 9.38 6.32
N CYS A 156 -18.58 9.37 5.93
CA CYS A 156 -18.15 8.93 4.60
C CYS A 156 -17.72 7.45 4.55
N CYS A 157 -17.59 6.75 5.68
CA CYS A 157 -17.04 5.40 5.72
C CYS A 157 -17.86 4.37 4.93
N ASP A 158 -19.20 4.40 5.04
CA ASP A 158 -20.07 3.50 4.28
C ASP A 158 -19.99 3.80 2.78
N TYR A 159 -20.04 5.07 2.40
CA TYR A 159 -19.91 5.49 1.01
C TYR A 159 -18.56 5.05 0.41
N ALA A 160 -17.47 5.25 1.12
CA ALA A 160 -16.16 4.80 0.68
C ALA A 160 -16.12 3.26 0.50
N ALA A 161 -16.71 2.50 1.43
CA ALA A 161 -16.80 1.05 1.34
C ALA A 161 -17.61 0.59 0.12
N GLU A 162 -18.73 1.26 -0.21
CA GLU A 162 -19.54 1.00 -1.41
C GLU A 162 -18.76 1.23 -2.70
N LYS A 163 -17.87 2.25 -2.70
CA LYS A 163 -16.97 2.54 -3.83
C LYS A 163 -15.73 1.62 -3.87
N GLY A 164 -15.55 0.76 -2.89
CA GLY A 164 -14.36 -0.11 -2.79
C GLY A 164 -13.09 0.63 -2.36
N VAL A 165 -13.23 1.79 -1.70
CA VAL A 165 -12.14 2.65 -1.24
C VAL A 165 -12.04 2.56 0.29
N GLY A 166 -10.87 2.17 0.81
CA GLY A 166 -10.55 2.24 2.23
C GLY A 166 -10.22 3.67 2.66
N LEU A 167 -10.57 4.02 3.88
CA LEU A 167 -10.08 5.24 4.54
C LEU A 167 -9.09 4.84 5.62
N THR A 168 -7.91 5.47 5.62
CA THR A 168 -6.88 5.13 6.61
C THR A 168 -6.27 6.37 7.23
N LEU A 169 -5.98 6.28 8.51
CA LEU A 169 -5.22 7.27 9.25
C LEU A 169 -3.75 6.85 9.30
N LYS A 170 -2.84 7.80 9.36
CA LYS A 170 -1.44 7.55 9.72
C LYS A 170 -0.99 8.45 10.87
N PRO A 171 0.01 8.06 11.68
CA PRO A 171 0.68 9.00 12.59
C PRO A 171 1.22 10.19 11.81
N HIS A 172 0.77 11.43 12.14
CA HIS A 172 1.13 12.63 11.37
C HIS A 172 1.19 13.90 12.22
N GLY A 173 1.41 13.76 13.52
CA GLY A 173 1.51 14.89 14.46
C GLY A 173 0.16 15.43 14.92
N GLY A 174 0.17 16.52 15.66
CA GLY A 174 -1.04 17.15 16.19
C GLY A 174 -1.84 16.21 17.07
N THR A 175 -3.04 15.81 16.63
CA THR A 175 -3.97 14.99 17.41
C THR A 175 -3.76 13.48 17.23
N ASN A 176 -2.89 13.07 16.29
CA ASN A 176 -2.60 11.69 15.92
C ASN A 176 -1.09 11.46 15.68
N ALA A 177 -0.24 11.91 16.61
CA ALA A 177 1.21 11.76 16.51
C ALA A 177 1.71 10.36 16.87
N THR A 178 0.98 9.62 17.69
CA THR A 178 1.37 8.33 18.29
C THR A 178 0.34 7.23 18.07
N GLY A 179 0.74 5.98 18.30
CA GLY A 179 -0.14 4.82 18.23
C GLY A 179 -1.37 4.92 19.14
N PRO A 180 -1.23 5.24 20.44
CA PRO A 180 -2.38 5.43 21.33
C PRO A 180 -3.37 6.49 20.85
N GLU A 181 -2.87 7.61 20.32
CA GLU A 181 -3.73 8.66 19.77
C GLU A 181 -4.46 8.19 18.53
N CYS A 182 -3.76 7.53 17.60
CA CYS A 182 -4.37 6.94 16.40
C CYS A 182 -5.43 5.90 16.76
N ARG A 183 -5.15 5.00 17.72
CA ARG A 183 -6.13 4.02 18.23
C ARG A 183 -7.39 4.71 18.74
N ARG A 184 -7.25 5.68 19.63
CA ARG A 184 -8.39 6.41 20.20
C ARG A 184 -9.28 7.02 19.11
N LEU A 185 -8.70 7.60 18.08
CA LEU A 185 -9.43 8.24 16.98
C LEU A 185 -10.13 7.22 16.08
N ILE A 186 -9.45 6.11 15.76
CA ILE A 186 -10.03 5.03 14.94
C ILE A 186 -11.18 4.34 15.69
N GLU A 187 -10.99 4.03 16.97
CA GLU A 187 -12.04 3.46 17.82
C GLU A 187 -13.20 4.43 18.02
N GLY A 188 -12.92 5.74 18.08
CA GLY A 188 -13.93 6.79 18.16
C GLY A 188 -14.81 6.88 16.92
N VAL A 189 -14.25 6.70 15.71
CA VAL A 189 -15.01 6.56 14.47
C VAL A 189 -15.77 5.23 14.44
N GLY A 190 -15.16 4.15 14.93
CA GLY A 190 -15.82 2.86 15.17
C GLY A 190 -16.29 2.15 13.91
N HIS A 191 -15.70 2.43 12.75
CA HIS A 191 -16.11 1.84 11.47
C HIS A 191 -15.02 0.95 10.86
N LYS A 192 -15.38 -0.26 10.40
CA LYS A 192 -14.46 -1.26 9.85
C LYS A 192 -13.67 -0.80 8.62
N ASN A 193 -14.18 0.19 7.88
CA ASN A 193 -13.53 0.78 6.70
C ASN A 193 -12.60 1.95 7.06
N PHE A 194 -12.39 2.23 8.37
CA PHE A 194 -11.42 3.21 8.84
C PHE A 194 -10.35 2.52 9.68
N THR A 195 -9.12 2.48 9.15
CA THR A 195 -8.02 1.68 9.70
C THR A 195 -6.73 2.49 9.80
N LEU A 196 -5.62 1.85 10.15
CA LEU A 196 -4.32 2.49 10.32
C LEU A 196 -3.33 2.06 9.23
N TRP A 197 -2.59 3.02 8.68
CA TRP A 197 -1.30 2.79 8.05
C TRP A 197 -0.20 3.28 8.99
N TYR A 198 0.63 2.35 9.47
CA TYR A 198 1.69 2.67 10.40
C TYR A 198 2.85 3.38 9.69
N ASP A 199 3.40 4.41 10.33
CA ASP A 199 4.51 5.22 9.79
C ASP A 199 5.60 5.38 10.87
N PRO A 200 6.60 4.47 10.93
CA PRO A 200 7.60 4.47 12.00
C PRO A 200 8.50 5.71 11.97
N GLY A 201 8.77 6.25 10.78
CA GLY A 201 9.54 7.50 10.65
C GLY A 201 8.82 8.69 11.25
N ASN A 202 7.49 8.72 11.13
CA ASN A 202 6.68 9.77 11.74
C ASN A 202 6.58 9.63 13.27
N ILE A 203 6.61 8.42 13.82
CA ILE A 203 6.69 8.25 15.29
C ILE A 203 7.94 8.94 15.82
N TYR A 204 9.11 8.68 15.24
CA TYR A 204 10.32 9.40 15.61
C TYR A 204 10.25 10.90 15.31
N TYR A 205 9.74 11.28 14.14
CA TYR A 205 9.71 12.68 13.72
C TYR A 205 8.90 13.57 14.69
N TYR A 206 7.69 13.15 15.04
CA TYR A 206 6.78 13.92 15.87
C TYR A 206 7.09 13.80 17.37
N SER A 207 7.78 12.74 17.80
CA SER A 207 8.32 12.61 19.15
C SER A 207 9.74 13.19 19.32
N GLN A 208 10.31 13.78 18.25
CA GLN A 208 11.70 14.29 18.26
C GLN A 208 12.73 13.20 18.61
N GLY A 209 12.45 11.95 18.25
CA GLY A 209 13.32 10.80 18.49
C GLY A 209 13.15 10.15 19.87
N GLU A 210 12.20 10.62 20.68
CA GLU A 210 12.02 10.13 22.05
C GLU A 210 11.22 8.81 22.15
N LEU A 211 10.28 8.58 21.19
CA LEU A 211 9.42 7.40 21.19
C LEU A 211 9.91 6.37 20.17
N ASP A 212 10.22 5.16 20.65
CA ASP A 212 10.63 4.07 19.77
C ASP A 212 9.42 3.52 18.99
N PRO A 213 9.49 3.45 17.65
CA PRO A 213 8.40 2.90 16.84
C PRO A 213 8.08 1.43 17.12
N VAL A 214 9.02 0.64 17.66
CA VAL A 214 8.76 -0.75 18.06
C VAL A 214 7.84 -0.80 19.27
N ASP A 215 8.12 0.04 20.26
CA ASP A 215 7.28 0.15 21.46
C ASP A 215 5.90 0.74 21.12
N ASP A 216 5.87 1.80 20.32
CA ASP A 216 4.62 2.44 19.89
C ASP A 216 3.73 1.46 19.08
N ALA A 217 4.32 0.57 18.28
CA ALA A 217 3.59 -0.43 17.50
C ALA A 217 2.80 -1.44 18.36
N LEU A 218 3.11 -1.57 19.67
CA LEU A 218 2.31 -2.37 20.60
C LEU A 218 0.89 -1.82 20.74
N GLU A 219 0.75 -0.53 20.66
CA GLU A 219 -0.49 0.18 20.90
C GLU A 219 -1.49 0.11 19.73
N VAL A 220 -1.07 -0.43 18.57
CA VAL A 220 -1.89 -0.45 17.35
C VAL A 220 -2.29 -1.84 16.88
N ASP A 221 -2.18 -2.86 17.75
CA ASP A 221 -2.58 -4.24 17.47
C ASP A 221 -4.03 -4.32 16.95
N GLY A 222 -4.20 -5.03 15.83
CA GLY A 222 -5.49 -5.24 15.19
C GLY A 222 -5.97 -4.11 14.27
N LEU A 223 -5.28 -2.95 14.21
CA LEU A 223 -5.72 -1.81 13.44
C LEU A 223 -4.97 -1.63 12.12
N VAL A 224 -3.76 -2.19 12.01
CA VAL A 224 -2.85 -1.91 10.90
C VAL A 224 -3.23 -2.70 9.65
N THR A 225 -3.44 -1.98 8.54
CA THR A 225 -3.76 -2.54 7.22
C THR A 225 -2.74 -2.17 6.14
N GLY A 226 -1.79 -1.31 6.45
CA GLY A 226 -0.70 -0.90 5.56
C GLY A 226 0.41 -0.19 6.33
N MET A 227 1.50 0.10 5.64
CA MET A 227 2.65 0.78 6.22
C MET A 227 3.22 1.81 5.25
N CYS A 228 3.41 3.06 5.72
CA CYS A 228 4.30 4.02 5.09
C CYS A 228 5.74 3.66 5.48
N VAL A 229 6.52 3.20 4.52
CA VAL A 229 7.92 2.87 4.74
C VAL A 229 8.73 4.16 4.67
N LYS A 230 8.92 4.77 5.82
CA LYS A 230 9.62 6.04 6.00
C LYS A 230 10.68 5.88 7.08
N ASP A 231 11.90 6.28 6.77
CA ASP A 231 13.01 6.32 7.70
C ASP A 231 13.13 7.68 8.39
N PHE A 232 13.97 7.74 9.40
CA PHE A 232 14.21 8.94 10.20
C PHE A 232 15.68 9.01 10.63
N ARG A 233 16.20 10.23 10.74
CA ARG A 233 17.49 10.53 11.37
C ARG A 233 17.38 11.85 12.15
N MET A 234 18.03 11.88 13.30
CA MET A 234 18.11 13.11 14.09
C MET A 234 18.78 14.24 13.28
N PRO A 235 18.38 15.52 13.46
CA PRO A 235 17.34 15.96 14.40
C PRO A 235 15.90 15.80 13.86
N GLN A 236 15.63 15.87 12.57
CA GLN A 236 14.31 15.76 11.92
C GLN A 236 14.43 15.45 10.42
N GLU A 237 15.37 14.61 10.02
CA GLU A 237 15.55 14.22 8.62
C GLU A 237 14.70 12.99 8.30
N VAL A 238 13.83 13.11 7.29
CA VAL A 238 12.96 12.04 6.80
C VAL A 238 13.14 11.77 5.30
N ASN A 239 13.87 12.62 4.57
CA ASN A 239 14.16 12.38 3.16
C ASN A 239 15.34 11.41 3.04
N LEU A 240 15.10 10.20 3.49
CA LEU A 240 16.07 9.12 3.55
C LEU A 240 15.54 7.89 2.81
N THR A 241 16.42 7.21 2.12
CA THR A 241 16.11 5.87 1.59
C THR A 241 15.98 4.90 2.75
N PRO A 242 14.90 4.09 2.83
CA PRO A 242 14.67 3.17 3.93
C PRO A 242 15.89 2.25 4.20
N GLY A 243 16.20 2.06 5.47
CA GLY A 243 17.36 1.29 5.95
C GLY A 243 18.66 2.12 6.07
N THR A 244 18.61 3.44 5.82
CA THR A 244 19.79 4.33 5.99
C THR A 244 19.70 5.25 7.20
N GLY A 245 18.58 5.22 7.92
CA GLY A 245 18.30 6.01 9.12
C GLY A 245 18.32 5.19 10.40
N MET A 246 17.46 5.57 11.35
CA MET A 246 17.40 4.99 12.69
C MET A 246 16.28 3.97 12.87
N VAL A 247 15.32 3.89 11.95
CA VAL A 247 14.19 2.97 12.09
C VAL A 247 14.67 1.53 12.01
N ASN A 248 14.41 0.76 13.06
CA ASN A 248 14.65 -0.68 13.07
C ASN A 248 13.49 -1.40 12.35
N PHE A 249 13.44 -1.30 11.03
CA PHE A 249 12.37 -1.87 10.22
C PHE A 249 12.12 -3.36 10.46
N PRO A 250 13.13 -4.24 10.61
CA PRO A 250 12.88 -5.63 10.92
C PRO A 250 12.08 -5.82 12.21
N GLU A 251 12.43 -5.15 13.29
CA GLU A 251 11.72 -5.27 14.57
C GLU A 251 10.33 -4.64 14.51
N VAL A 252 10.19 -3.44 13.91
CA VAL A 252 8.89 -2.80 13.68
C VAL A 252 7.97 -3.72 12.87
N PHE A 253 8.48 -4.27 11.77
CA PHE A 253 7.70 -5.13 10.88
C PHE A 253 7.27 -6.43 11.58
N ASP A 254 8.18 -7.06 12.31
CA ASP A 254 7.87 -8.25 13.10
C ASP A 254 6.85 -7.94 14.20
N ARG A 255 6.95 -6.79 14.87
CA ARG A 255 5.99 -6.37 15.87
C ARG A 255 4.59 -6.15 15.28
N LEU A 256 4.50 -5.46 14.15
CA LEU A 256 3.24 -5.27 13.42
C LEU A 256 2.62 -6.61 12.98
N ARG A 257 3.46 -7.55 12.52
CA ARG A 257 3.01 -8.91 12.16
C ARG A 257 2.44 -9.67 13.36
N GLN A 258 3.05 -9.55 14.52
CA GLN A 258 2.54 -10.12 15.78
C GLN A 258 1.21 -9.48 16.14
N GLY A 259 1.06 -8.16 15.94
CA GLY A 259 -0.16 -7.40 16.14
C GLY A 259 -1.28 -7.63 15.13
N GLY A 260 -1.09 -8.55 14.17
CA GLY A 260 -2.13 -8.92 13.22
C GLY A 260 -1.97 -8.42 11.79
N PHE A 261 -0.97 -7.61 11.47
CA PHE A 261 -0.67 -7.18 10.09
C PHE A 261 -0.07 -8.34 9.29
N LYS A 262 -0.90 -9.08 8.55
CA LYS A 262 -0.51 -10.32 7.86
C LYS A 262 -0.28 -10.18 6.37
N GLY A 263 -0.51 -9.03 5.79
CA GLY A 263 -0.38 -8.71 4.37
C GLY A 263 -0.96 -7.35 4.06
N GLY A 264 -0.64 -6.80 2.91
CA GLY A 264 -1.12 -5.50 2.45
C GLY A 264 -0.01 -4.58 1.95
N PRO A 265 -0.31 -3.29 1.75
CA PRO A 265 0.61 -2.32 1.18
C PRO A 265 1.79 -1.97 2.10
N LEU A 266 2.98 -1.96 1.52
CA LEU A 266 4.22 -1.42 2.07
C LEU A 266 4.73 -0.37 1.07
N ILE A 267 4.44 0.89 1.31
CA ILE A 267 4.69 1.96 0.33
C ILE A 267 5.77 2.91 0.85
N VAL A 268 6.90 2.96 0.14
CA VAL A 268 8.01 3.86 0.45
C VAL A 268 7.54 5.30 0.28
N GLU A 269 7.64 6.12 1.34
CA GLU A 269 7.15 7.49 1.27
C GLU A 269 8.25 8.49 0.92
N CYS A 270 9.45 8.27 1.38
CA CYS A 270 10.58 9.16 1.18
C CYS A 270 11.79 8.41 0.65
N LEU A 271 12.60 9.10 -0.13
CA LEU A 271 13.92 8.68 -0.58
C LEU A 271 14.91 9.80 -0.31
N SER A 272 16.20 9.50 -0.32
CA SER A 272 17.24 10.52 -0.35
C SER A 272 17.11 11.36 -1.61
N LEU A 273 17.08 12.69 -1.46
CA LEU A 273 16.82 13.63 -2.55
C LEU A 273 18.09 13.95 -3.33
N GLY A 274 17.94 14.20 -4.62
CA GLY A 274 18.99 14.56 -5.56
C GLY A 274 18.40 14.92 -6.93
N ASP A 275 19.21 14.79 -7.98
CA ASP A 275 18.71 14.86 -9.35
C ASP A 275 17.86 13.59 -9.69
N LEU A 276 17.27 13.58 -10.87
CA LEU A 276 16.37 12.49 -11.28
C LEU A 276 17.05 11.12 -11.28
N ASP A 277 18.28 11.05 -11.79
CA ASP A 277 19.03 9.78 -11.86
C ASP A 277 19.36 9.26 -10.46
N TYR A 278 19.69 10.16 -9.54
CA TYR A 278 19.96 9.82 -8.16
C TYR A 278 18.69 9.29 -7.46
N VAL A 279 17.56 9.99 -7.57
CA VAL A 279 16.28 9.54 -6.98
C VAL A 279 15.84 8.18 -7.56
N ASN A 280 15.99 7.96 -8.87
CA ASN A 280 15.70 6.68 -9.50
C ASN A 280 16.62 5.55 -9.00
N ALA A 281 17.89 5.85 -8.72
CA ALA A 281 18.81 4.89 -8.11
C ALA A 281 18.42 4.56 -6.66
N GLU A 282 18.00 5.55 -5.88
CA GLU A 282 17.51 5.37 -4.52
C GLU A 282 16.20 4.55 -4.48
N ALA A 283 15.31 4.73 -5.45
CA ALA A 283 14.10 3.92 -5.59
C ALA A 283 14.43 2.43 -5.81
N LYS A 284 15.45 2.11 -6.61
CA LYS A 284 15.94 0.72 -6.81
C LYS A 284 16.49 0.13 -5.53
N LYS A 285 17.24 0.91 -4.73
CA LYS A 285 17.73 0.45 -3.41
C LYS A 285 16.58 0.18 -2.45
N ALA A 286 15.60 1.08 -2.39
CA ALA A 286 14.41 0.90 -1.55
C ALA A 286 13.59 -0.34 -1.97
N ARG A 287 13.54 -0.64 -3.26
CA ARG A 287 12.89 -1.86 -3.76
C ARG A 287 13.59 -3.13 -3.27
N ILE A 288 14.92 -3.18 -3.36
CA ILE A 288 15.74 -4.29 -2.84
C ILE A 288 15.54 -4.44 -1.34
N PHE A 289 15.60 -3.33 -0.59
CA PHE A 289 15.35 -3.32 0.85
C PHE A 289 13.99 -3.94 1.22
N LEU A 290 12.91 -3.61 0.48
CA LEU A 290 11.60 -4.20 0.74
C LEU A 290 11.53 -5.70 0.39
N ASP A 291 12.28 -6.16 -0.62
CA ASP A 291 12.37 -7.59 -0.92
C ASP A 291 13.02 -8.36 0.23
N GLU A 292 14.08 -7.80 0.80
CA GLU A 292 14.77 -8.39 1.96
C GLU A 292 13.88 -8.39 3.20
N LEU A 293 13.17 -7.28 3.47
CA LEU A 293 12.27 -7.15 4.62
C LEU A 293 11.08 -8.12 4.56
N THR A 294 10.65 -8.49 3.36
CA THR A 294 9.44 -9.31 3.15
C THR A 294 9.72 -10.77 2.79
N SER A 295 11.00 -11.15 2.73
CA SER A 295 11.47 -12.50 2.37
C SER A 295 11.13 -13.60 3.40
#